data_5876a818e5c7e26fbbdba065ff10b2e6
#
_entry.id   5876a818e5c7e26fbbdba065ff10b2e6
#
_cell.length_a   1.000
_cell.length_b   1.000
_cell.length_c   1.000
_cell.angle_alpha   90.00
_cell.angle_beta   90.00
_cell.angle_gamma   90.00
#
_symmetry.space_group_name_H-M   'P 1'
#
loop_
_entity.id
_entity.type
_entity.pdbx_description
1 polymer ?
#
loop_
_entity_poly.entity_id
_entity_poly.type
_entity_poly.pdbx_seq_one_letter_code
_entity_poly.pdbx_strand_id
1 'polypeptide(L)'
;LHDASDLSAATRNARKLAEEEKVDILIGTATAPSTIAMAAVASELKVPFIAISPIQPTADPNNQWAIAIPQPAPLLVKVVADRMKRDGVKKVGYIGFSDAWGDLVYNGAKAAESRGDIEVVTNERYARTDTSVTGQILKVAAARPDGVLDGGSATQGALPLLALAERGYKGKIYGTTALVNPDFVRVGGKAAEGILVSTGPVIVADQLPDGHFSKALSAAFREAFLKANAVPSTDGFSGYSFDAWLVMLDAVPRALKSAQPGSPEFRTELRNALLSTKDVPAVHAVYNFKPGATHGVDERSLVMVQLKNGTWTYAP
;
A
#
# COMPACT_ATOMS: atom_id res chain seq x y z
N LEU A 1 -18.85 6.82 2.79
CA LEU A 1 -19.50 5.54 3.14
C LEU A 1 -18.45 4.59 3.70
N HIS A 2 -18.82 3.81 4.72
CA HIS A 2 -17.91 2.87 5.39
C HIS A 2 -18.16 1.44 4.88
N ASP A 3 -17.11 0.71 4.50
CA ASP A 3 -17.20 -0.67 3.98
C ASP A 3 -16.77 -1.73 5.00
N ALA A 4 -16.21 -1.33 6.14
CA ALA A 4 -15.68 -2.23 7.19
C ALA A 4 -14.74 -3.33 6.66
N SER A 5 -14.04 -3.06 5.55
CA SER A 5 -13.21 -4.03 4.81
C SER A 5 -14.02 -5.21 4.21
N ASP A 6 -15.34 -5.06 4.09
CA ASP A 6 -16.24 -6.03 3.45
C ASP A 6 -16.37 -5.75 1.97
N LEU A 7 -16.06 -6.76 1.16
CA LEU A 7 -16.07 -6.70 -0.30
C LEU A 7 -17.45 -6.30 -0.87
N SER A 8 -18.51 -6.90 -0.31
CA SER A 8 -19.88 -6.67 -0.79
C SER A 8 -20.35 -5.28 -0.40
N ALA A 9 -19.99 -4.79 0.80
CA ALA A 9 -20.28 -3.42 1.21
C ALA A 9 -19.54 -2.40 0.34
N ALA A 10 -18.27 -2.62 0.02
CA ALA A 10 -17.50 -1.75 -0.87
C ALA A 10 -18.14 -1.65 -2.26
N THR A 11 -18.57 -2.80 -2.83
CA THR A 11 -19.25 -2.85 -4.12
C THR A 11 -20.58 -2.09 -4.10
N ARG A 12 -21.43 -2.32 -3.09
CA ARG A 12 -22.71 -1.60 -2.92
C ARG A 12 -22.49 -0.11 -2.76
N ASN A 13 -21.52 0.30 -1.94
CA ASN A 13 -21.21 1.71 -1.70
C ASN A 13 -20.74 2.40 -2.98
N ALA A 14 -19.87 1.75 -3.77
CA ALA A 14 -19.41 2.29 -5.05
C ALA A 14 -20.58 2.50 -6.03
N ARG A 15 -21.47 1.50 -6.16
CA ARG A 15 -22.68 1.63 -7.01
C ARG A 15 -23.59 2.75 -6.53
N LYS A 16 -23.90 2.79 -5.23
CA LYS A 16 -24.72 3.86 -4.66
C LYS A 16 -24.17 5.24 -4.98
N LEU A 17 -22.88 5.47 -4.74
CA LEU A 17 -22.24 6.76 -5.05
C LEU A 17 -22.31 7.11 -6.54
N ALA A 18 -22.10 6.13 -7.43
CA ALA A 18 -22.06 6.36 -8.87
C ALA A 18 -23.46 6.51 -9.49
N GLU A 19 -24.44 5.69 -9.07
CA GLU A 19 -25.76 5.57 -9.70
C GLU A 19 -26.83 6.44 -9.02
N GLU A 20 -26.82 6.54 -7.68
CA GLU A 20 -27.82 7.31 -6.92
C GLU A 20 -27.32 8.73 -6.64
N GLU A 21 -26.11 8.87 -6.06
CA GLU A 21 -25.53 10.18 -5.70
C GLU A 21 -24.86 10.86 -6.90
N LYS A 22 -24.66 10.13 -8.01
CA LYS A 22 -24.11 10.62 -9.30
C LYS A 22 -22.78 11.37 -9.17
N VAL A 23 -21.90 10.88 -8.29
CA VAL A 23 -20.57 11.47 -8.11
C VAL A 23 -19.72 11.39 -9.40
N ASP A 24 -18.87 12.35 -9.61
CA ASP A 24 -17.98 12.39 -10.78
C ASP A 24 -16.66 11.63 -10.57
N ILE A 25 -16.34 11.28 -9.32
CA ILE A 25 -15.13 10.54 -8.95
C ILE A 25 -15.37 9.71 -7.71
N LEU A 26 -14.74 8.52 -7.66
CA LEU A 26 -14.65 7.68 -6.49
C LEU A 26 -13.24 7.74 -5.91
N ILE A 27 -13.10 7.76 -4.58
CA ILE A 27 -11.82 7.63 -3.88
C ILE A 27 -11.99 6.59 -2.76
N GLY A 28 -11.06 5.68 -2.64
CA GLY A 28 -11.08 4.62 -1.60
C GLY A 28 -10.30 3.40 -2.09
N THR A 29 -10.35 2.32 -1.46
CA THR A 29 -10.56 1.95 -0.06
C THR A 29 -9.27 1.32 0.45
N ALA A 30 -9.19 0.96 1.74
CA ALA A 30 -7.90 0.60 2.36
C ALA A 30 -7.46 -0.86 2.14
N THR A 31 -8.32 -1.76 1.63
CA THR A 31 -7.98 -3.17 1.40
C THR A 31 -7.95 -3.52 -0.08
N ALA A 32 -6.95 -4.27 -0.52
CA ALA A 32 -6.82 -4.66 -1.92
C ALA A 32 -8.06 -5.40 -2.49
N PRO A 33 -8.68 -6.37 -1.79
CA PRO A 33 -9.89 -7.01 -2.31
C PRO A 33 -11.04 -6.03 -2.59
N SER A 34 -11.35 -5.14 -1.64
CA SER A 34 -12.42 -4.13 -1.79
C SER A 34 -12.08 -3.11 -2.88
N THR A 35 -10.81 -2.71 -2.98
CA THR A 35 -10.34 -1.76 -3.99
C THR A 35 -10.44 -2.34 -5.40
N ILE A 36 -10.09 -3.62 -5.59
CA ILE A 36 -10.24 -4.32 -6.87
C ILE A 36 -11.70 -4.38 -7.30
N ALA A 37 -12.61 -4.68 -6.36
CA ALA A 37 -14.05 -4.69 -6.64
C ALA A 37 -14.58 -3.30 -7.01
N MET A 38 -14.15 -2.25 -6.31
CA MET A 38 -14.52 -0.87 -6.64
C MET A 38 -13.98 -0.45 -8.01
N ALA A 39 -12.76 -0.86 -8.38
CA ALA A 39 -12.20 -0.59 -9.71
C ALA A 39 -13.01 -1.24 -10.84
N ALA A 40 -13.56 -2.44 -10.61
CA ALA A 40 -14.45 -3.09 -11.57
C ALA A 40 -15.77 -2.30 -11.75
N VAL A 41 -16.39 -1.85 -10.66
CA VAL A 41 -17.59 -0.99 -10.70
C VAL A 41 -17.29 0.34 -11.39
N ALA A 42 -16.18 0.97 -11.09
CA ALA A 42 -15.74 2.23 -11.71
C ALA A 42 -15.60 2.09 -13.24
N SER A 43 -15.00 0.98 -13.71
CA SER A 43 -14.85 0.69 -15.13
C SER A 43 -16.19 0.38 -15.82
N GLU A 44 -17.09 -0.35 -15.14
CA GLU A 44 -18.44 -0.66 -15.64
C GLU A 44 -19.28 0.63 -15.81
N LEU A 45 -19.29 1.47 -14.76
CA LEU A 45 -20.13 2.68 -14.72
C LEU A 45 -19.43 3.92 -15.29
N LYS A 46 -18.20 3.78 -15.76
CA LYS A 46 -17.39 4.87 -16.33
C LYS A 46 -17.26 6.08 -15.39
N VAL A 47 -16.90 5.80 -14.14
CA VAL A 47 -16.61 6.80 -13.14
C VAL A 47 -15.12 6.72 -12.77
N PRO A 48 -14.34 7.80 -12.88
CA PRO A 48 -12.95 7.82 -12.45
C PRO A 48 -12.79 7.35 -11.00
N PHE A 49 -11.77 6.53 -10.74
CA PHE A 49 -11.50 5.99 -9.41
C PHE A 49 -10.03 6.20 -9.03
N ILE A 50 -9.79 6.84 -7.89
CA ILE A 50 -8.48 6.94 -7.26
C ILE A 50 -8.40 5.95 -6.11
N ALA A 51 -7.64 4.88 -6.30
CA ALA A 51 -7.45 3.83 -5.31
C ALA A 51 -6.39 4.24 -4.27
N ILE A 52 -6.69 4.03 -2.98
CA ILE A 52 -5.74 4.22 -1.87
C ILE A 52 -5.19 2.91 -1.31
N SER A 53 -5.35 1.82 -2.04
CA SER A 53 -4.70 0.52 -1.87
C SER A 53 -4.18 0.04 -3.22
N PRO A 54 -3.09 -0.74 -3.31
CA PRO A 54 -2.62 -1.27 -4.57
C PRO A 54 -3.66 -2.15 -5.25
N ILE A 55 -3.80 -2.00 -6.57
CA ILE A 55 -4.67 -2.80 -7.42
C ILE A 55 -3.87 -3.46 -8.53
N GLN A 56 -4.47 -4.47 -9.17
CA GLN A 56 -3.90 -5.08 -10.38
C GLN A 56 -3.90 -4.08 -11.54
N PRO A 57 -2.93 -4.14 -12.44
CA PRO A 57 -2.99 -3.40 -13.69
C PRO A 57 -4.28 -3.71 -14.46
N THR A 58 -4.83 -2.71 -15.14
CA THR A 58 -5.99 -2.94 -16.00
C THR A 58 -5.64 -3.86 -17.17
N ALA A 59 -6.53 -4.80 -17.48
CA ALA A 59 -6.35 -5.71 -18.62
C ALA A 59 -6.56 -4.99 -19.96
N ASP A 60 -7.42 -3.97 -20.00
CA ASP A 60 -7.69 -3.14 -21.16
C ASP A 60 -7.34 -1.67 -20.89
N PRO A 61 -6.22 -1.16 -21.44
CA PRO A 61 -5.85 0.24 -21.28
C PRO A 61 -6.89 1.25 -21.79
N ASN A 62 -7.71 0.85 -22.78
CA ASN A 62 -8.77 1.73 -23.31
C ASN A 62 -9.94 1.87 -22.33
N ASN A 63 -10.13 0.87 -21.46
CA ASN A 63 -11.15 0.89 -20.40
C ASN A 63 -10.56 1.12 -19.00
N GLN A 64 -9.47 1.84 -18.92
CA GLN A 64 -8.84 2.20 -17.64
C GLN A 64 -9.56 3.37 -16.98
N TRP A 65 -10.28 3.11 -15.88
CA TRP A 65 -11.01 4.10 -15.08
C TRP A 65 -10.44 4.25 -13.67
N ALA A 66 -9.43 3.46 -13.34
CA ALA A 66 -8.79 3.47 -12.03
C ALA A 66 -7.30 3.78 -12.14
N ILE A 67 -6.82 4.61 -11.20
CA ILE A 67 -5.40 4.79 -10.87
C ILE A 67 -5.19 4.43 -9.40
N ALA A 68 -3.98 4.05 -9.02
CA ALA A 68 -3.62 3.75 -7.64
C ALA A 68 -2.51 4.67 -7.14
N ILE A 69 -2.75 5.28 -6.01
CA ILE A 69 -1.82 6.17 -5.32
C ILE A 69 -0.67 5.40 -4.66
N PRO A 70 -0.92 4.29 -3.93
CA PRO A 70 0.15 3.56 -3.26
C PRO A 70 1.13 2.92 -4.24
N GLN A 71 2.31 2.65 -3.74
CA GLN A 71 3.33 1.91 -4.46
C GLN A 71 2.83 0.47 -4.75
N PRO A 72 3.06 -0.06 -5.96
CA PRO A 72 2.68 -1.43 -6.29
C PRO A 72 3.49 -2.44 -5.49
N ALA A 73 2.87 -3.55 -5.11
CA ALA A 73 3.51 -4.59 -4.32
C ALA A 73 4.84 -5.12 -4.91
N PRO A 74 5.00 -5.30 -6.24
CA PRO A 74 6.29 -5.66 -6.80
C PRO A 74 7.41 -4.67 -6.50
N LEU A 75 7.10 -3.37 -6.45
CA LEU A 75 8.07 -2.33 -6.12
C LEU A 75 8.39 -2.33 -4.61
N LEU A 76 7.38 -2.47 -3.75
CA LEU A 76 7.55 -2.63 -2.31
C LEU A 76 8.47 -3.82 -1.99
N VAL A 77 8.19 -4.98 -2.57
CA VAL A 77 8.96 -6.20 -2.33
C VAL A 77 10.36 -6.14 -2.98
N LYS A 78 10.51 -5.45 -4.12
CA LYS A 78 11.84 -5.22 -4.72
C LYS A 78 12.76 -4.51 -3.73
N VAL A 79 12.31 -3.42 -3.12
CA VAL A 79 13.10 -2.66 -2.13
C VAL A 79 13.42 -3.51 -0.89
N VAL A 80 12.48 -4.34 -0.45
CA VAL A 80 12.71 -5.33 0.62
C VAL A 80 13.74 -6.37 0.21
N ALA A 81 13.66 -6.94 -0.98
CA ALA A 81 14.61 -7.94 -1.49
C ALA A 81 16.02 -7.37 -1.65
N ASP A 82 16.15 -6.13 -2.12
CA ASP A 82 17.44 -5.42 -2.19
C ASP A 82 18.04 -5.25 -0.77
N ARG A 83 17.21 -5.02 0.25
CA ARG A 83 17.65 -4.98 1.65
C ARG A 83 18.02 -6.36 2.17
N MET A 84 17.23 -7.40 1.87
CA MET A 84 17.53 -8.79 2.23
C MET A 84 18.89 -9.20 1.69
N LYS A 85 19.19 -8.86 0.43
CA LYS A 85 20.46 -9.13 -0.22
C LYS A 85 21.64 -8.46 0.50
N ARG A 86 21.49 -7.18 0.86
CA ARG A 86 22.50 -6.46 1.68
C ARG A 86 22.68 -7.08 3.05
N ASP A 87 21.63 -7.60 3.64
CA ASP A 87 21.61 -8.27 4.94
C ASP A 87 22.13 -9.73 4.89
N GLY A 88 22.49 -10.25 3.71
CA GLY A 88 22.98 -11.61 3.51
C GLY A 88 21.87 -12.68 3.56
N VAL A 89 20.61 -12.31 3.52
CA VAL A 89 19.46 -13.22 3.50
C VAL A 89 19.29 -13.77 2.09
N LYS A 90 19.29 -15.10 1.96
CA LYS A 90 19.09 -15.81 0.69
C LYS A 90 17.79 -16.60 0.68
N LYS A 91 17.55 -17.43 1.71
CA LYS A 91 16.34 -18.24 1.84
C LYS A 91 15.28 -17.45 2.61
N VAL A 92 14.13 -17.23 1.99
CA VAL A 92 13.04 -16.42 2.54
C VAL A 92 11.81 -17.28 2.76
N GLY A 93 11.36 -17.38 4.01
CA GLY A 93 10.06 -17.93 4.35
C GLY A 93 9.01 -16.85 4.08
N TYR A 94 8.01 -17.16 3.25
CA TYR A 94 6.85 -16.29 3.07
C TYR A 94 5.67 -16.77 3.89
N ILE A 95 5.04 -15.84 4.61
CA ILE A 95 3.74 -16.00 5.25
C ILE A 95 2.91 -14.74 5.00
N GLY A 96 1.66 -14.89 4.57
CA GLY A 96 0.81 -13.74 4.26
C GLY A 96 -0.67 -14.11 4.22
N PHE A 97 -1.51 -13.11 3.97
CA PHE A 97 -2.94 -13.34 3.86
C PHE A 97 -3.30 -14.28 2.70
N SER A 98 -4.40 -15.03 2.88
CA SER A 98 -5.02 -15.87 1.85
C SER A 98 -5.99 -15.09 0.96
N ASP A 99 -5.63 -13.84 0.61
CA ASP A 99 -6.43 -12.93 -0.22
C ASP A 99 -5.57 -12.19 -1.25
N ALA A 100 -6.20 -11.28 -2.01
CA ALA A 100 -5.52 -10.54 -3.06
C ALA A 100 -4.30 -9.74 -2.58
N TRP A 101 -4.28 -9.23 -1.33
CA TRP A 101 -3.11 -8.55 -0.80
C TRP A 101 -1.93 -9.51 -0.61
N GLY A 102 -2.18 -10.65 0.06
CA GLY A 102 -1.16 -11.68 0.24
C GLY A 102 -0.63 -12.20 -1.11
N ASP A 103 -1.49 -12.33 -2.12
CA ASP A 103 -1.07 -12.73 -3.47
C ASP A 103 -0.19 -11.68 -4.14
N LEU A 104 -0.53 -10.38 -4.01
CA LEU A 104 0.28 -9.29 -4.54
C LEU A 104 1.70 -9.29 -3.95
N VAL A 105 1.82 -9.46 -2.62
CA VAL A 105 3.13 -9.49 -1.94
C VAL A 105 3.91 -10.75 -2.32
N TYR A 106 3.26 -11.92 -2.34
CA TYR A 106 3.88 -13.17 -2.76
C TYR A 106 4.39 -13.12 -4.20
N ASN A 107 3.60 -12.58 -5.12
CA ASN A 107 4.02 -12.41 -6.51
C ASN A 107 5.21 -11.46 -6.63
N GLY A 108 5.28 -10.43 -5.78
CA GLY A 108 6.46 -9.58 -5.65
C GLY A 108 7.70 -10.37 -5.20
N ALA A 109 7.55 -11.28 -4.23
CA ALA A 109 8.63 -12.16 -3.77
C ALA A 109 9.07 -13.13 -4.87
N LYS A 110 8.13 -13.71 -5.64
CA LYS A 110 8.43 -14.55 -6.79
C LYS A 110 9.13 -13.80 -7.93
N ALA A 111 8.79 -12.53 -8.13
CA ALA A 111 9.52 -11.68 -9.07
C ALA A 111 10.97 -11.42 -8.61
N ALA A 112 11.19 -11.22 -7.30
CA ALA A 112 12.55 -11.11 -6.75
C ALA A 112 13.33 -12.42 -6.87
N GLU A 113 12.68 -13.56 -6.65
CA GLU A 113 13.30 -14.90 -6.88
C GLU A 113 13.68 -15.09 -8.35
N SER A 114 12.81 -14.71 -9.28
CA SER A 114 13.09 -14.82 -10.73
C SER A 114 14.28 -13.95 -11.17
N ARG A 115 14.60 -12.89 -10.45
CA ARG A 115 15.80 -12.07 -10.66
C ARG A 115 17.05 -12.67 -9.99
N GLY A 116 16.91 -13.71 -9.18
CA GLY A 116 18.02 -14.29 -8.41
C GLY A 116 18.39 -13.50 -7.16
N ASP A 117 17.52 -12.63 -6.66
CA ASP A 117 17.78 -11.84 -5.46
C ASP A 117 17.62 -12.66 -4.18
N ILE A 118 16.62 -13.54 -4.15
CA ILE A 118 16.24 -14.41 -3.02
C ILE A 118 15.76 -15.77 -3.52
N GLU A 119 15.63 -16.76 -2.62
CA GLU A 119 14.97 -18.05 -2.82
C GLU A 119 13.76 -18.12 -1.88
N VAL A 120 12.54 -18.27 -2.40
CA VAL A 120 11.31 -18.38 -1.59
C VAL A 120 11.06 -19.83 -1.22
N VAL A 121 11.31 -20.20 0.04
CA VAL A 121 11.27 -21.59 0.52
C VAL A 121 9.94 -22.03 1.11
N THR A 122 9.03 -21.07 1.42
CA THR A 122 7.65 -21.38 1.87
C THR A 122 6.64 -20.40 1.28
N ASN A 123 5.37 -20.83 1.25
CA ASN A 123 4.22 -20.00 0.90
C ASN A 123 3.07 -20.32 1.83
N GLU A 124 3.17 -19.87 3.08
CA GLU A 124 2.16 -20.13 4.08
C GLU A 124 1.12 -19.00 4.10
N ARG A 125 -0.13 -19.38 4.30
CA ARG A 125 -1.26 -18.47 4.18
C ARG A 125 -2.17 -18.56 5.40
N TYR A 126 -2.79 -17.41 5.75
CA TYR A 126 -3.79 -17.32 6.81
C TYR A 126 -4.88 -16.30 6.45
N ALA A 127 -6.06 -16.46 7.03
CA ALA A 127 -7.17 -15.53 6.78
C ALA A 127 -7.08 -14.30 7.70
N ARG A 128 -7.68 -13.19 7.28
CA ARG A 128 -7.77 -11.96 8.12
C ARG A 128 -8.53 -12.19 9.42
N THR A 129 -9.36 -13.21 9.48
CA THR A 129 -10.15 -13.60 10.67
C THR A 129 -9.44 -14.59 11.56
N ASP A 130 -8.27 -15.11 11.15
CA ASP A 130 -7.52 -16.05 11.98
C ASP A 130 -6.97 -15.35 13.23
N THR A 131 -7.01 -16.05 14.34
CA THR A 131 -6.48 -15.60 15.63
C THR A 131 -5.16 -16.29 15.99
N SER A 132 -4.73 -17.27 15.19
CA SER A 132 -3.47 -18.00 15.35
C SER A 132 -2.93 -18.46 14.01
N VAL A 133 -1.60 -18.44 13.90
CA VAL A 133 -0.85 -18.91 12.72
C VAL A 133 0.19 -19.96 13.09
N THR A 134 -0.03 -20.63 14.22
CA THR A 134 0.91 -21.61 14.80
C THR A 134 1.30 -22.71 13.81
N GLY A 135 0.32 -23.27 13.08
CA GLY A 135 0.56 -24.34 12.11
C GLY A 135 1.40 -23.87 10.92
N GLN A 136 1.12 -22.67 10.43
CA GLN A 136 1.88 -22.04 9.35
C GLN A 136 3.33 -21.75 9.76
N ILE A 137 3.52 -21.21 10.97
CA ILE A 137 4.86 -20.89 11.46
C ILE A 137 5.70 -22.15 11.72
N LEU A 138 5.10 -23.28 12.11
CA LEU A 138 5.82 -24.55 12.18
C LEU A 138 6.43 -24.96 10.83
N LYS A 139 5.69 -24.78 9.73
CA LYS A 139 6.18 -25.10 8.39
C LYS A 139 7.26 -24.09 7.94
N VAL A 140 7.06 -22.79 8.21
CA VAL A 140 8.10 -21.77 7.95
C VAL A 140 9.38 -22.12 8.69
N ALA A 141 9.31 -22.45 9.99
CA ALA A 141 10.48 -22.80 10.80
C ALA A 141 11.18 -24.09 10.30
N ALA A 142 10.40 -25.10 9.88
CA ALA A 142 10.94 -26.34 9.35
C ALA A 142 11.76 -26.14 8.06
N ALA A 143 11.43 -25.14 7.24
CA ALA A 143 12.17 -24.76 6.05
C ALA A 143 13.51 -24.03 6.34
N ARG A 144 13.75 -23.64 7.57
CA ARG A 144 14.97 -22.96 8.05
C ARG A 144 15.35 -21.75 7.17
N PRO A 145 14.45 -20.77 7.00
CA PRO A 145 14.77 -19.57 6.22
C PRO A 145 15.78 -18.69 6.96
N ASP A 146 16.59 -17.95 6.19
CA ASP A 146 17.49 -16.92 6.72
C ASP A 146 16.70 -15.68 7.18
N GLY A 147 15.56 -15.40 6.53
CA GLY A 147 14.64 -14.33 6.86
C GLY A 147 13.19 -14.69 6.53
N VAL A 148 12.25 -13.97 7.10
CA VAL A 148 10.82 -14.13 6.86
C VAL A 148 10.26 -12.86 6.24
N LEU A 149 9.47 -13.00 5.17
CA LEU A 149 8.67 -11.91 4.59
C LEU A 149 7.21 -12.07 5.02
N ASP A 150 6.73 -11.07 5.74
CA ASP A 150 5.34 -10.98 6.19
C ASP A 150 4.48 -10.21 5.17
N GLY A 151 3.52 -10.90 4.56
CA GLY A 151 2.51 -10.37 3.65
C GLY A 151 1.16 -10.13 4.33
N GLY A 152 1.16 -9.90 5.63
CA GLY A 152 -0.01 -9.47 6.39
C GLY A 152 -0.25 -7.97 6.35
N SER A 153 -1.18 -7.49 7.17
CA SER A 153 -1.43 -6.08 7.40
C SER A 153 -2.09 -5.82 8.76
N ALA A 154 -1.94 -4.61 9.27
CA ALA A 154 -2.57 -4.14 10.50
C ALA A 154 -2.35 -5.12 11.68
N THR A 155 -3.35 -5.27 12.56
CA THR A 155 -3.28 -6.12 13.75
C THR A 155 -2.93 -7.57 13.43
N GLN A 156 -3.55 -8.15 12.40
CA GLN A 156 -3.33 -9.54 12.01
C GLN A 156 -1.92 -9.78 11.43
N GLY A 157 -1.28 -8.74 10.89
CA GLY A 157 0.13 -8.80 10.48
C GLY A 157 1.09 -9.03 11.66
N ALA A 158 0.68 -8.80 12.90
CA ALA A 158 1.51 -9.10 14.07
C ALA A 158 1.50 -10.60 14.46
N LEU A 159 0.52 -11.38 14.03
CA LEU A 159 0.40 -12.80 14.40
C LEU A 159 1.62 -13.65 14.01
N PRO A 160 2.16 -13.53 12.78
CA PRO A 160 3.39 -14.24 12.40
C PRO A 160 4.57 -13.91 13.32
N LEU A 161 4.75 -12.64 13.69
CA LEU A 161 5.85 -12.20 14.52
C LEU A 161 5.75 -12.74 15.95
N LEU A 162 4.55 -12.70 16.52
CA LEU A 162 4.28 -13.29 17.85
C LEU A 162 4.60 -14.79 17.85
N ALA A 163 4.09 -15.54 16.87
CA ALA A 163 4.32 -16.97 16.78
C ALA A 163 5.79 -17.34 16.49
N LEU A 164 6.53 -16.53 15.72
CA LEU A 164 7.97 -16.68 15.51
C LEU A 164 8.76 -16.42 16.80
N ALA A 165 8.40 -15.35 17.53
CA ALA A 165 9.05 -15.00 18.79
C ALA A 165 8.86 -16.08 19.86
N GLU A 166 7.65 -16.65 20.00
CA GLU A 166 7.34 -17.77 20.91
C GLU A 166 8.24 -18.99 20.64
N ARG A 167 8.67 -19.18 19.38
CA ARG A 167 9.57 -20.27 18.97
C ARG A 167 11.03 -19.90 18.99
N GLY A 168 11.36 -18.72 19.48
CA GLY A 168 12.75 -18.26 19.58
C GLY A 168 13.41 -18.04 18.23
N TYR A 169 12.66 -17.74 17.15
CA TYR A 169 13.22 -17.41 15.86
C TYR A 169 14.17 -16.22 15.96
N LYS A 170 15.35 -16.31 15.37
CA LYS A 170 16.42 -15.31 15.45
C LYS A 170 16.76 -14.66 14.11
N GLY A 171 16.15 -15.12 13.03
CA GLY A 171 16.34 -14.53 11.70
C GLY A 171 15.64 -13.16 11.61
N LYS A 172 15.98 -12.42 10.57
CA LYS A 172 15.36 -11.11 10.31
C LYS A 172 13.95 -11.28 9.77
N ILE A 173 13.08 -10.35 10.14
CA ILE A 173 11.71 -10.30 9.63
C ILE A 173 11.56 -9.02 8.81
N TYR A 174 10.90 -9.16 7.67
CA TYR A 174 10.67 -8.10 6.70
C TYR A 174 9.18 -8.00 6.38
N GLY A 175 8.76 -6.82 5.96
CA GLY A 175 7.38 -6.58 5.54
C GLY A 175 7.27 -5.38 4.63
N THR A 176 6.05 -4.91 4.45
CA THR A 176 5.72 -3.79 3.60
C THR A 176 4.96 -2.71 4.38
N THR A 177 4.67 -1.59 3.72
CA THR A 177 3.91 -0.46 4.27
C THR A 177 2.60 -0.86 4.96
N ALA A 178 2.01 -2.01 4.62
CA ALA A 178 0.77 -2.50 5.23
C ALA A 178 0.89 -2.83 6.74
N LEU A 179 2.11 -2.99 7.25
CA LEU A 179 2.41 -3.19 8.67
C LEU A 179 2.64 -1.87 9.42
N VAL A 180 2.78 -0.74 8.70
CA VAL A 180 3.09 0.55 9.32
C VAL A 180 1.80 1.19 9.83
N ASN A 181 1.39 0.78 11.02
CA ASN A 181 0.25 1.36 11.72
C ASN A 181 0.38 1.15 13.25
N PRO A 182 -0.33 1.95 14.07
CA PRO A 182 -0.23 1.89 15.53
C PRO A 182 -0.66 0.55 16.14
N ASP A 183 -1.70 -0.08 15.56
CA ASP A 183 -2.22 -1.35 16.08
C ASP A 183 -1.25 -2.50 15.88
N PHE A 184 -0.55 -2.54 14.73
CA PHE A 184 0.54 -3.50 14.52
C PHE A 184 1.63 -3.36 15.59
N VAL A 185 2.07 -2.12 15.85
CA VAL A 185 3.10 -1.83 16.87
C VAL A 185 2.61 -2.24 18.27
N ARG A 186 1.38 -1.86 18.60
CA ARG A 186 0.76 -2.16 19.90
C ARG A 186 0.63 -3.66 20.15
N VAL A 187 0.13 -4.41 19.17
CA VAL A 187 -0.12 -5.85 19.30
C VAL A 187 1.17 -6.66 19.17
N GLY A 188 2.03 -6.31 18.24
CA GLY A 188 3.31 -6.97 18.03
C GLY A 188 4.30 -6.75 19.18
N GLY A 189 4.26 -5.59 19.83
CA GLY A 189 5.08 -5.26 20.98
C GLY A 189 6.55 -5.63 20.78
N LYS A 190 7.15 -6.37 21.72
CA LYS A 190 8.53 -6.83 21.62
C LYS A 190 8.79 -7.78 20.46
N ALA A 191 7.80 -8.52 20.00
CA ALA A 191 7.95 -9.44 18.87
C ALA A 191 8.09 -8.70 17.53
N ALA A 192 7.61 -7.48 17.43
CA ALA A 192 7.74 -6.65 16.24
C ALA A 192 9.03 -5.82 16.22
N GLU A 193 9.76 -5.73 17.34
CA GLU A 193 11.01 -4.97 17.40
C GLU A 193 12.04 -5.51 16.41
N GLY A 194 12.65 -4.60 15.67
CA GLY A 194 13.69 -4.92 14.69
C GLY A 194 13.16 -5.28 13.30
N ILE A 195 11.83 -5.42 13.09
CA ILE A 195 11.28 -5.64 11.76
C ILE A 195 11.69 -4.53 10.81
N LEU A 196 12.00 -4.91 9.56
CA LEU A 196 12.35 -4.00 8.48
C LEU A 196 11.23 -3.97 7.46
N VAL A 197 10.73 -2.80 7.11
CA VAL A 197 9.64 -2.66 6.14
C VAL A 197 9.96 -1.60 5.09
N SER A 198 9.52 -1.84 3.86
CA SER A 198 9.48 -0.81 2.81
C SER A 198 8.21 0.02 2.96
N THR A 199 8.33 1.33 2.97
CA THR A 199 7.20 2.23 3.12
C THR A 199 7.45 3.58 2.44
N GLY A 200 6.40 4.39 2.32
CA GLY A 200 6.54 5.74 1.82
C GLY A 200 7.29 6.66 2.78
N PRO A 201 7.98 7.67 2.26
CA PRO A 201 8.87 8.54 3.04
C PRO A 201 8.17 9.37 4.11
N VAL A 202 6.86 9.61 4.01
CA VAL A 202 6.08 10.39 4.98
C VAL A 202 6.21 9.85 6.42
N ILE A 203 6.42 8.55 6.58
CA ILE A 203 6.52 7.89 7.91
C ILE A 203 7.73 8.40 8.71
N VAL A 204 8.82 8.70 8.04
CA VAL A 204 10.08 9.12 8.65
C VAL A 204 10.58 10.45 8.07
N ALA A 205 9.66 11.32 7.66
CA ALA A 205 9.99 12.56 6.95
C ALA A 205 11.01 13.44 7.68
N ASP A 206 10.93 13.51 9.01
CA ASP A 206 11.86 14.29 9.85
C ASP A 206 13.30 13.74 9.85
N GLN A 207 13.44 12.44 9.53
CA GLN A 207 14.71 11.71 9.53
C GLN A 207 15.34 11.66 8.12
N LEU A 208 14.64 12.15 7.09
CA LEU A 208 15.13 12.14 5.72
C LEU A 208 16.21 13.22 5.51
N PRO A 209 17.14 13.00 4.55
CA PRO A 209 18.12 14.00 4.17
C PRO A 209 17.46 15.34 3.78
N ASP A 210 18.17 16.43 4.01
CA ASP A 210 17.74 17.76 3.54
C ASP A 210 17.63 17.75 2.01
N GLY A 211 16.57 18.38 1.49
CA GLY A 211 16.30 18.39 0.06
C GLY A 211 15.52 17.16 -0.46
N HIS A 212 15.18 16.18 0.39
CA HIS A 212 14.29 15.10 -0.02
C HIS A 212 12.90 15.66 -0.39
N PHE A 213 12.38 15.28 -1.56
CA PHE A 213 11.15 15.86 -2.14
C PHE A 213 9.95 15.84 -1.17
N SER A 214 9.86 14.79 -0.34
CA SER A 214 8.75 14.58 0.58
C SER A 214 8.85 15.38 1.88
N LYS A 215 10.04 15.84 2.29
CA LYS A 215 10.30 16.32 3.66
C LYS A 215 9.43 17.51 4.04
N ALA A 216 9.45 18.58 3.26
CA ALA A 216 8.71 19.80 3.54
C ALA A 216 7.19 19.59 3.46
N LEU A 217 6.72 18.90 2.43
CA LEU A 217 5.30 18.65 2.24
C LEU A 217 4.74 17.70 3.30
N SER A 218 5.52 16.70 3.72
CA SER A 218 5.14 15.80 4.81
C SER A 218 5.06 16.52 6.16
N ALA A 219 5.93 17.48 6.43
CA ALA A 219 5.84 18.31 7.64
C ALA A 219 4.54 19.13 7.65
N ALA A 220 4.23 19.80 6.54
CA ALA A 220 2.99 20.56 6.38
C ALA A 220 1.73 19.67 6.48
N PHE A 221 1.75 18.49 5.85
CA PHE A 221 0.67 17.51 5.97
C PHE A 221 0.44 17.08 7.43
N ARG A 222 1.51 16.70 8.14
CA ARG A 222 1.40 16.24 9.54
C ARG A 222 0.86 17.33 10.46
N GLU A 223 1.27 18.56 10.28
CA GLU A 223 0.75 19.72 11.03
C GLU A 223 -0.73 19.91 10.75
N ALA A 224 -1.14 19.92 9.47
CA ALA A 224 -2.53 20.05 9.07
C ALA A 224 -3.39 18.88 9.59
N PHE A 225 -2.88 17.64 9.51
CA PHE A 225 -3.57 16.46 10.01
C PHE A 225 -3.79 16.54 11.54
N LEU A 226 -2.74 16.88 12.30
CA LEU A 226 -2.81 17.03 13.75
C LEU A 226 -3.83 18.11 14.14
N LYS A 227 -3.81 19.25 13.45
CA LYS A 227 -4.75 20.35 13.69
C LYS A 227 -6.21 19.94 13.42
N ALA A 228 -6.44 19.14 12.36
CA ALA A 228 -7.78 18.71 11.98
C ALA A 228 -8.34 17.59 12.85
N ASN A 229 -7.49 16.66 13.31
CA ASN A 229 -7.92 15.41 13.95
C ASN A 229 -7.57 15.32 15.44
N ALA A 230 -6.81 16.28 16.00
CA ALA A 230 -6.29 16.28 17.36
C ALA A 230 -5.41 15.06 17.73
N VAL A 231 -4.99 14.29 16.75
CA VAL A 231 -4.07 13.14 16.86
C VAL A 231 -3.04 13.18 15.73
N PRO A 232 -1.80 12.70 15.96
CA PRO A 232 -0.78 12.68 14.91
C PRO A 232 -1.11 11.64 13.82
N SER A 233 -0.71 11.90 12.59
CA SER A 233 -0.65 10.88 11.54
C SER A 233 0.54 9.95 11.81
N THR A 234 0.25 8.65 11.99
CA THR A 234 1.25 7.62 12.34
C THR A 234 1.22 6.41 11.40
N ASP A 235 0.49 6.53 10.29
CA ASP A 235 0.34 5.50 9.26
C ASP A 235 0.55 6.07 7.85
N GLY A 236 0.71 5.17 6.87
CA GLY A 236 0.84 5.57 5.46
C GLY A 236 -0.49 5.93 4.79
N PHE A 237 -1.63 5.42 5.29
CA PHE A 237 -2.92 5.55 4.60
C PHE A 237 -3.48 6.98 4.64
N SER A 238 -3.28 7.69 5.74
CA SER A 238 -3.61 9.11 5.83
C SER A 238 -2.86 9.93 4.77
N GLY A 239 -1.57 9.62 4.56
CA GLY A 239 -0.76 10.20 3.50
C GLY A 239 -1.24 9.84 2.10
N TYR A 240 -1.63 8.57 1.84
CA TYR A 240 -2.21 8.19 0.54
C TYR A 240 -3.52 8.92 0.25
N SER A 241 -4.36 9.13 1.27
CA SER A 241 -5.60 9.89 1.10
C SER A 241 -5.32 11.36 0.76
N PHE A 242 -4.29 11.94 1.38
CA PHE A 242 -3.84 13.29 1.06
C PHE A 242 -3.24 13.40 -0.35
N ASP A 243 -2.45 12.42 -0.76
CA ASP A 243 -1.88 12.36 -2.10
C ASP A 243 -2.97 12.19 -3.18
N ALA A 244 -4.01 11.37 -2.90
CA ALA A 244 -5.18 11.26 -3.76
C ALA A 244 -5.86 12.62 -3.98
N TRP A 245 -5.98 13.41 -2.91
CA TRP A 245 -6.49 14.78 -2.97
C TRP A 245 -5.62 15.69 -3.83
N LEU A 246 -4.28 15.64 -3.67
CA LEU A 246 -3.36 16.46 -4.46
C LEU A 246 -3.42 16.11 -5.96
N VAL A 247 -3.47 14.82 -6.29
CA VAL A 247 -3.62 14.36 -7.68
C VAL A 247 -4.97 14.81 -8.27
N MET A 248 -6.03 14.77 -7.47
CA MET A 248 -7.34 15.28 -7.88
C MET A 248 -7.31 16.80 -8.12
N LEU A 249 -6.67 17.57 -7.23
CA LEU A 249 -6.51 19.03 -7.37
C LEU A 249 -5.75 19.42 -8.65
N ASP A 250 -4.80 18.60 -9.10
CA ASP A 250 -4.13 18.80 -10.39
C ASP A 250 -5.05 18.45 -11.57
N ALA A 251 -5.81 17.37 -11.50
CA ALA A 251 -6.59 16.83 -12.61
C ALA A 251 -7.88 17.61 -12.87
N VAL A 252 -8.62 17.99 -11.83
CA VAL A 252 -9.94 18.64 -11.94
C VAL A 252 -9.90 19.94 -12.74
N PRO A 253 -8.97 20.90 -12.49
CA PRO A 253 -8.90 22.13 -13.30
C PRO A 253 -8.63 21.88 -14.79
N ARG A 254 -7.96 20.76 -15.12
CA ARG A 254 -7.71 20.37 -16.52
C ARG A 254 -8.98 19.85 -17.19
N ALA A 255 -9.76 19.01 -16.48
CA ALA A 255 -11.04 18.50 -16.98
C ALA A 255 -12.09 19.60 -17.16
N LEU A 256 -12.14 20.57 -16.25
CA LEU A 256 -13.07 21.72 -16.30
C LEU A 256 -12.90 22.61 -17.54
N LYS A 257 -11.77 22.53 -18.24
CA LYS A 257 -11.56 23.28 -19.49
C LYS A 257 -12.42 22.76 -20.65
N SER A 258 -12.82 21.49 -20.59
CA SER A 258 -13.46 20.79 -21.70
C SER A 258 -14.89 20.33 -21.39
N ALA A 259 -15.26 20.15 -20.12
CA ALA A 259 -16.58 19.63 -19.74
C ALA A 259 -17.05 20.17 -18.40
N GLN A 260 -18.33 20.06 -18.10
CA GLN A 260 -18.96 20.51 -16.85
C GLN A 260 -19.22 19.33 -15.91
N PRO A 261 -19.00 19.50 -14.59
CA PRO A 261 -19.31 18.47 -13.58
C PRO A 261 -20.76 17.97 -13.69
N GLY A 262 -20.95 16.70 -13.34
CA GLY A 262 -22.24 16.02 -13.41
C GLY A 262 -22.57 15.42 -14.79
N SER A 263 -21.66 15.55 -15.77
CA SER A 263 -21.85 14.98 -17.13
C SER A 263 -20.96 13.75 -17.38
N PRO A 264 -21.36 12.82 -18.25
CA PRO A 264 -20.49 11.73 -18.70
C PRO A 264 -19.21 12.21 -19.37
N GLU A 265 -19.27 13.34 -20.07
CA GLU A 265 -18.14 14.00 -20.71
C GLU A 265 -17.13 14.46 -19.64
N PHE A 266 -17.59 15.04 -18.54
CA PHE A 266 -16.71 15.46 -17.46
C PHE A 266 -15.99 14.27 -16.83
N ARG A 267 -16.67 13.16 -16.57
CA ARG A 267 -16.05 11.92 -16.07
C ARG A 267 -14.96 11.41 -17.02
N THR A 268 -15.22 11.48 -18.34
CA THR A 268 -14.22 11.10 -19.36
C THR A 268 -13.02 12.03 -19.35
N GLU A 269 -13.23 13.34 -19.32
CA GLU A 269 -12.14 14.32 -19.28
C GLU A 269 -11.37 14.25 -17.95
N LEU A 270 -12.05 14.00 -16.82
CA LEU A 270 -11.38 13.82 -15.53
C LEU A 270 -10.52 12.54 -15.54
N ARG A 271 -11.03 11.43 -16.11
CA ARG A 271 -10.22 10.22 -16.33
C ARG A 271 -8.97 10.52 -17.15
N ASN A 272 -9.11 11.22 -18.28
CA ASN A 272 -8.01 11.57 -19.16
C ASN A 272 -7.01 12.49 -18.45
N ALA A 273 -7.49 13.42 -17.67
CA ALA A 273 -6.66 14.30 -16.84
C ALA A 273 -5.86 13.51 -15.78
N LEU A 274 -6.50 12.58 -15.07
CA LEU A 274 -5.82 11.70 -14.11
C LEU A 274 -4.73 10.86 -14.78
N LEU A 275 -5.02 10.23 -15.93
CA LEU A 275 -4.06 9.42 -16.68
C LEU A 275 -2.92 10.23 -17.35
N SER A 276 -3.01 11.53 -17.38
CA SER A 276 -1.98 12.44 -17.90
C SER A 276 -1.34 13.33 -16.81
N THR A 277 -1.56 13.00 -15.54
CA THR A 277 -0.90 13.67 -14.40
C THR A 277 0.60 13.54 -14.52
N LYS A 278 1.32 14.66 -14.39
CA LYS A 278 2.77 14.71 -14.54
C LYS A 278 3.42 15.58 -13.49
N ASP A 279 4.49 15.06 -12.87
CA ASP A 279 5.36 15.73 -11.91
C ASP A 279 4.60 16.38 -10.73
N VAL A 280 3.53 15.73 -10.24
CA VAL A 280 2.78 16.21 -9.08
C VAL A 280 3.48 15.75 -7.79
N PRO A 281 4.10 16.69 -7.04
CA PRO A 281 4.75 16.36 -5.79
C PRO A 281 3.71 16.10 -4.70
N ALA A 282 3.95 15.05 -3.91
CA ALA A 282 3.09 14.66 -2.82
C ALA A 282 3.91 14.07 -1.65
N VAL A 283 3.27 13.57 -0.61
CA VAL A 283 4.02 13.12 0.58
C VAL A 283 4.66 11.75 0.40
N HIS A 284 4.09 10.90 -0.47
CA HIS A 284 4.67 9.59 -0.76
C HIS A 284 5.50 9.56 -2.04
N ALA A 285 5.16 10.38 -3.02
CA ALA A 285 5.78 10.30 -4.35
C ALA A 285 5.75 11.64 -5.09
N VAL A 286 6.45 11.67 -6.23
CA VAL A 286 6.17 12.60 -7.32
C VAL A 286 5.40 11.80 -8.37
N TYR A 287 4.09 12.08 -8.50
CA TYR A 287 3.19 11.28 -9.33
C TYR A 287 3.31 11.61 -10.81
N ASN A 288 3.45 10.53 -11.61
CA ASN A 288 3.50 10.56 -13.06
C ASN A 288 2.65 9.41 -13.61
N PHE A 289 1.41 9.69 -13.97
CA PHE A 289 0.55 8.69 -14.59
C PHE A 289 0.65 8.74 -16.12
N LYS A 290 0.30 7.62 -16.75
CA LYS A 290 0.15 7.50 -18.19
C LYS A 290 -0.87 6.43 -18.53
N PRO A 291 -1.53 6.51 -19.70
CA PRO A 291 -2.43 5.46 -20.15
C PRO A 291 -1.76 4.08 -20.13
N GLY A 292 -2.48 3.08 -19.63
CA GLY A 292 -1.98 1.71 -19.44
C GLY A 292 -1.19 1.47 -18.15
N ALA A 293 -0.76 2.52 -17.44
CA ALA A 293 -0.12 2.39 -16.13
C ALA A 293 -1.11 2.68 -14.99
N THR A 294 -1.33 1.70 -14.13
CA THR A 294 -2.21 1.85 -12.95
C THR A 294 -1.56 2.68 -11.85
N HIS A 295 -0.24 2.56 -11.69
CA HIS A 295 0.54 3.27 -10.68
C HIS A 295 1.44 4.32 -11.35
N GLY A 296 1.52 5.50 -10.73
CA GLY A 296 2.30 6.63 -11.22
C GLY A 296 3.54 6.94 -10.39
N VAL A 297 4.19 5.93 -9.80
CA VAL A 297 5.31 6.07 -8.86
C VAL A 297 6.52 5.23 -9.28
N ASP A 298 7.69 5.59 -8.78
CA ASP A 298 8.95 4.86 -8.95
C ASP A 298 9.64 4.58 -7.60
N GLU A 299 10.87 4.04 -7.64
CA GLU A 299 11.62 3.65 -6.43
C GLU A 299 11.88 4.80 -5.45
N ARG A 300 11.90 6.05 -5.92
CA ARG A 300 12.07 7.25 -5.06
C ARG A 300 10.93 7.41 -4.07
N SER A 301 9.77 6.79 -4.33
CA SER A 301 8.60 6.79 -3.46
C SER A 301 8.73 5.86 -2.24
N LEU A 302 9.87 5.17 -2.09
CA LEU A 302 10.08 4.18 -1.04
C LEU A 302 11.34 4.44 -0.25
N VAL A 303 11.22 4.16 1.04
CA VAL A 303 12.31 4.08 1.99
C VAL A 303 12.21 2.79 2.80
N MET A 304 13.36 2.30 3.29
CA MET A 304 13.36 1.26 4.34
C MET A 304 13.27 1.91 5.69
N VAL A 305 12.44 1.33 6.57
CA VAL A 305 12.35 1.70 7.98
C VAL A 305 12.47 0.46 8.85
N GLN A 306 12.93 0.67 10.08
CA GLN A 306 13.03 -0.37 11.11
C GLN A 306 12.23 0.05 12.34
N LEU A 307 11.50 -0.87 12.95
CA LEU A 307 10.87 -0.61 14.24
C LEU A 307 11.91 -0.69 15.34
N LYS A 308 12.11 0.40 16.10
CA LYS A 308 13.03 0.50 17.23
C LYS A 308 12.34 1.20 18.40
N ASN A 309 12.26 0.52 19.54
CA ASN A 309 11.61 1.03 20.74
C ASN A 309 10.17 1.55 20.44
N GLY A 310 9.41 0.77 19.66
CA GLY A 310 8.05 1.11 19.26
C GLY A 310 7.92 2.27 18.26
N THR A 311 9.02 2.75 17.67
CA THR A 311 9.04 3.88 16.74
C THR A 311 9.70 3.48 15.42
N TRP A 312 9.08 3.89 14.30
CA TRP A 312 9.66 3.68 12.98
C TRP A 312 10.87 4.61 12.77
N THR A 313 11.99 4.01 12.41
CA THR A 313 13.26 4.70 12.22
C THR A 313 13.77 4.48 10.80
N TYR A 314 14.25 5.53 10.15
CA TYR A 314 14.87 5.44 8.82
C TYR A 314 16.05 4.47 8.84
N ALA A 315 16.08 3.54 7.88
CA ALA A 315 17.07 2.44 7.82
C ALA A 315 17.54 2.20 6.37
N PRO A 316 18.31 3.11 5.76
CA PRO A 316 18.73 3.09 4.36
C PRO A 316 19.55 1.85 3.98
#